data_3cdc6a3b5473125439df94c0e87b8e18
#
_entry.id   3cdc6a3b5473125439df94c0e87b8e18
#
_cell.length_a   1.000
_cell.length_b   1.000
_cell.length_c   1.000
_cell.angle_alpha   90.00
_cell.angle_beta   90.00
_cell.angle_gamma   90.00
#
_symmetry.space_group_name_H-M   'P 1'
#
loop_
_entity.id
_entity.type
_entity.pdbx_description
1 polymer ?
#
loop_
_entity_poly.entity_id
_entity_poly.type
_entity_poly.pdbx_seq_one_letter_code
_entity_poly.pdbx_strand_id
1 'polypeptide(L)'
;MNRQALKAYGQKSLELEVESASPHKLILLLFDGAIQAIKQARFHMENGNVAEKGRLISKAIAIVDEGLLLALDRNAGGELAENLAALYTYCCERLFMANTKNDVAALDEVANLLGEIKSAWEEIGKPQAGSSDGGKSGLNYGAV
;
A
#
# COMPACT_ATOMS: atom_id res chain seq x y z
N MET A 1 26.23 -13.29 -16.20
CA MET A 1 25.36 -13.63 -15.11
C MET A 1 23.91 -13.75 -15.61
N ASN A 2 23.22 -14.76 -15.18
CA ASN A 2 21.88 -15.05 -15.67
C ASN A 2 20.85 -14.12 -15.02
N ARG A 3 20.12 -13.36 -15.84
CA ARG A 3 19.07 -12.46 -15.36
C ARG A 3 17.97 -13.18 -14.60
N GLN A 4 17.63 -14.39 -15.04
CA GLN A 4 16.58 -15.17 -14.37
C GLN A 4 17.01 -15.63 -12.98
N ALA A 5 18.27 -15.94 -12.80
CA ALA A 5 18.80 -16.32 -11.49
C ALA A 5 18.74 -15.15 -10.52
N LEU A 6 19.04 -13.94 -10.97
CA LEU A 6 18.95 -12.73 -10.15
C LEU A 6 17.49 -12.41 -9.78
N LYS A 7 16.57 -12.55 -10.72
CA LYS A 7 15.14 -12.35 -10.47
C LYS A 7 14.61 -13.37 -9.46
N ALA A 8 14.98 -14.64 -9.63
CA ALA A 8 14.54 -15.68 -8.71
C ALA A 8 15.08 -15.46 -7.30
N TYR A 9 16.32 -15.01 -7.18
CA TYR A 9 16.92 -14.71 -5.90
C TYR A 9 16.23 -13.54 -5.20
N GLY A 10 15.95 -12.46 -5.93
CA GLY A 10 15.25 -11.31 -5.40
C GLY A 10 13.82 -11.66 -4.97
N GLN A 11 13.15 -12.51 -5.74
CA GLN A 11 11.81 -12.97 -5.43
C GLN A 11 11.78 -13.83 -4.15
N LYS A 12 12.75 -14.72 -4.00
CA LYS A 12 12.89 -15.53 -2.80
C LYS A 12 13.15 -14.68 -1.56
N SER A 13 13.96 -13.64 -1.71
CA SER A 13 14.24 -12.73 -0.60
C SER A 13 12.98 -12.02 -0.14
N LEU A 14 12.14 -11.56 -1.08
CA LEU A 14 10.87 -10.93 -0.75
C LEU A 14 9.90 -11.92 -0.09
N GLU A 15 9.81 -13.14 -0.62
CA GLU A 15 8.96 -14.17 -0.04
C GLU A 15 9.35 -14.48 1.40
N LEU A 16 10.64 -14.57 1.69
CA LEU A 16 11.13 -14.79 3.05
C LEU A 16 10.78 -13.63 3.96
N GLU A 17 10.89 -12.41 3.45
CA GLU A 17 10.51 -11.21 4.22
C GLU A 17 9.03 -11.24 4.57
N VAL A 18 8.17 -11.56 3.62
CA VAL A 18 6.73 -11.67 3.84
C VAL A 18 6.41 -12.78 4.84
N GLU A 19 7.01 -13.97 4.69
CA GLU A 19 6.75 -15.09 5.58
C GLU A 19 7.15 -14.83 7.02
N SER A 20 8.25 -14.09 7.24
CA SER A 20 8.76 -13.80 8.56
C SER A 20 8.18 -12.53 9.18
N ALA A 21 7.41 -11.76 8.42
CA ALA A 21 6.92 -10.47 8.88
C ALA A 21 5.77 -10.62 9.87
N SER A 22 5.75 -9.74 10.87
CA SER A 22 4.59 -9.58 11.74
C SER A 22 3.41 -9.03 10.92
N PRO A 23 2.17 -9.16 11.42
CA PRO A 23 1.02 -8.52 10.76
C PRO A 23 1.22 -7.01 10.54
N HIS A 24 1.81 -6.33 11.52
CA HIS A 24 2.12 -4.90 11.36
C HIS A 24 3.08 -4.66 10.19
N LYS A 25 4.13 -5.46 10.10
CA LYS A 25 5.11 -5.35 9.01
C LYS A 25 4.49 -5.67 7.65
N LEU A 26 3.59 -6.66 7.59
CA LEU A 26 2.90 -7.00 6.35
C LEU A 26 2.11 -5.81 5.80
N ILE A 27 1.42 -5.08 6.68
CA ILE A 27 0.68 -3.89 6.25
C ILE A 27 1.64 -2.82 5.71
N LEU A 28 2.79 -2.62 6.36
CA LEU A 28 3.80 -1.69 5.86
C LEU A 28 4.30 -2.09 4.48
N LEU A 29 4.51 -3.38 4.26
CA LEU A 29 4.94 -3.89 2.94
C LEU A 29 3.87 -3.64 1.87
N LEU A 30 2.60 -3.75 2.21
CA LEU A 30 1.51 -3.44 1.28
C LEU A 30 1.52 -1.95 0.90
N PHE A 31 1.68 -1.06 1.87
CA PHE A 31 1.80 0.37 1.58
C PHE A 31 2.99 0.63 0.65
N ASP A 32 4.15 0.09 0.97
CA ASP A 32 5.36 0.28 0.16
C ASP A 32 5.16 -0.23 -1.25
N GLY A 33 4.55 -1.40 -1.41
CA GLY A 33 4.31 -1.99 -2.73
C GLY A 33 3.38 -1.13 -3.58
N ALA A 34 2.31 -0.61 -2.98
CA ALA A 34 1.37 0.26 -3.70
C ALA A 34 2.05 1.58 -4.10
N ILE A 35 2.76 2.21 -3.17
CA ILE A 35 3.43 3.48 -3.42
C ILE A 35 4.49 3.32 -4.52
N GLN A 36 5.29 2.26 -4.48
CA GLN A 36 6.30 1.99 -5.50
C GLN A 36 5.68 1.76 -6.86
N ALA A 37 4.58 0.99 -6.92
CA ALA A 37 3.89 0.75 -8.18
C ALA A 37 3.37 2.06 -8.77
N ILE A 38 2.84 2.95 -7.94
CA ILE A 38 2.35 4.26 -8.39
C ILE A 38 3.50 5.12 -8.94
N LYS A 39 4.63 5.15 -8.25
CA LYS A 39 5.80 5.93 -8.69
C LYS A 39 6.35 5.42 -10.01
N GLN A 40 6.42 4.11 -10.19
CA GLN A 40 6.84 3.51 -11.44
C GLN A 40 5.82 3.78 -12.55
N ALA A 41 4.53 3.72 -12.24
CA ALA A 41 3.47 4.05 -13.19
C ALA A 41 3.59 5.49 -13.67
N ARG A 42 3.89 6.41 -12.74
CA ARG A 42 4.10 7.81 -13.09
C ARG A 42 5.22 7.98 -14.11
N PHE A 43 6.34 7.30 -13.89
CA PHE A 43 7.47 7.31 -14.83
C PHE A 43 7.03 6.84 -16.21
N HIS A 44 6.34 5.71 -16.30
CA HIS A 44 5.90 5.17 -17.58
C HIS A 44 4.82 6.02 -18.24
N MET A 45 3.94 6.63 -17.45
CA MET A 45 2.95 7.56 -17.96
C MET A 45 3.62 8.76 -18.63
N GLU A 46 4.64 9.32 -18.01
CA GLU A 46 5.37 10.46 -18.55
C GLU A 46 6.19 10.11 -19.80
N ASN A 47 6.57 8.84 -19.93
CA ASN A 47 7.37 8.37 -21.07
C ASN A 47 6.53 7.69 -22.16
N GLY A 48 5.21 7.71 -22.04
CA GLY A 48 4.34 7.16 -23.06
C GLY A 48 4.28 5.64 -23.11
N ASN A 49 4.74 4.95 -22.08
CA ASN A 49 4.75 3.49 -22.02
C ASN A 49 3.40 2.99 -21.50
N VAL A 50 2.42 2.91 -22.38
CA VAL A 50 1.01 2.68 -22.02
C VAL A 50 0.81 1.33 -21.33
N ALA A 51 1.41 0.26 -21.85
CA ALA A 51 1.23 -1.08 -21.29
C ALA A 51 1.78 -1.17 -19.87
N GLU A 52 2.99 -0.67 -19.63
CA GLU A 52 3.61 -0.70 -18.30
C GLU A 52 2.88 0.21 -17.31
N LYS A 53 2.49 1.40 -17.76
CA LYS A 53 1.69 2.30 -16.93
C LYS A 53 0.43 1.59 -16.45
N GLY A 54 -0.31 0.96 -17.34
CA GLY A 54 -1.55 0.27 -17.01
C GLY A 54 -1.34 -0.90 -16.07
N ARG A 55 -0.30 -1.69 -16.32
CA ARG A 55 0.04 -2.85 -15.47
C ARG A 55 0.34 -2.41 -14.05
N LEU A 56 1.12 -1.34 -13.90
CA LEU A 56 1.53 -0.85 -12.58
C LEU A 56 0.38 -0.20 -11.82
N ILE A 57 -0.49 0.54 -12.51
CA ILE A 57 -1.67 1.11 -11.87
C ILE A 57 -2.60 -0.01 -11.40
N SER A 58 -2.82 -1.02 -12.24
CA SER A 58 -3.63 -2.19 -11.84
C SER A 58 -3.04 -2.91 -10.65
N LYS A 59 -1.72 -3.04 -10.59
CA LYS A 59 -1.02 -3.62 -9.43
C LYS A 59 -1.27 -2.81 -8.17
N ALA A 60 -1.16 -1.48 -8.26
CA ALA A 60 -1.41 -0.61 -7.12
C ALA A 60 -2.85 -0.74 -6.63
N ILE A 61 -3.82 -0.75 -7.55
CA ILE A 61 -5.24 -0.93 -7.20
C ILE A 61 -5.44 -2.26 -6.48
N ALA A 62 -4.86 -3.34 -6.98
CA ALA A 62 -5.00 -4.66 -6.37
C ALA A 62 -4.42 -4.68 -4.95
N ILE A 63 -3.27 -4.05 -4.74
CA ILE A 63 -2.66 -4.00 -3.40
C ILE A 63 -3.56 -3.23 -2.43
N VAL A 64 -4.11 -2.10 -2.85
CA VAL A 64 -4.99 -1.30 -2.00
C VAL A 64 -6.31 -2.03 -1.75
N ASP A 65 -6.96 -2.53 -2.80
CA ASP A 65 -8.29 -3.15 -2.71
C ASP A 65 -8.25 -4.54 -2.08
N GLU A 66 -7.37 -5.41 -2.56
CA GLU A 66 -7.30 -6.80 -2.10
C GLU A 66 -6.40 -6.98 -0.89
N GLY A 67 -5.49 -6.04 -0.66
CA GLY A 67 -4.58 -6.07 0.48
C GLY A 67 -5.06 -5.19 1.62
N LEU A 68 -4.89 -3.88 1.46
CA LEU A 68 -5.16 -2.93 2.55
C LEU A 68 -6.63 -2.89 2.96
N LEU A 69 -7.54 -2.80 1.99
CA LEU A 69 -8.97 -2.71 2.28
C LEU A 69 -9.51 -3.97 2.93
N LEU A 70 -9.18 -5.13 2.36
CA LEU A 70 -9.66 -6.41 2.89
C LEU A 70 -9.07 -6.73 4.27
N ALA A 71 -7.89 -6.22 4.58
CA ALA A 71 -7.25 -6.45 5.87
C ALA A 71 -7.88 -5.64 7.01
N LEU A 72 -8.70 -4.63 6.70
CA LEU A 72 -9.35 -3.83 7.72
C LEU A 72 -10.36 -4.64 8.52
N ASP A 73 -10.28 -4.55 9.84
CA ASP A 73 -11.29 -5.11 10.72
C ASP A 73 -12.34 -4.02 10.99
N ARG A 74 -13.39 -4.02 10.19
CA ARG A 74 -14.43 -3.01 10.28
C ARG A 74 -15.26 -3.12 11.55
N ASN A 75 -15.34 -4.31 12.11
CA ASN A 75 -16.08 -4.52 13.34
C ASN A 75 -15.33 -3.97 14.56
N ALA A 76 -14.05 -4.33 14.68
CA ALA A 76 -13.21 -3.88 15.79
C ALA A 76 -12.71 -2.45 15.62
N GLY A 77 -12.48 -2.03 14.39
CA GLY A 77 -11.90 -0.71 14.09
C GLY A 77 -12.89 0.45 14.13
N GLY A 78 -14.18 0.17 14.14
CA GLY A 78 -15.22 1.17 14.27
C GLY A 78 -15.19 2.25 13.19
N GLU A 79 -15.40 3.49 13.61
CA GLU A 79 -15.49 4.65 12.71
C GLU A 79 -14.20 4.88 11.93
N LEU A 80 -13.04 4.69 12.56
CA LEU A 80 -11.77 4.89 11.87
C LEU A 80 -11.57 3.88 10.76
N ALA A 81 -11.92 2.60 10.98
CA ALA A 81 -11.83 1.58 9.94
C ALA A 81 -12.76 1.90 8.78
N GLU A 82 -13.96 2.40 9.05
CA GLU A 82 -14.89 2.83 8.00
C GLU A 82 -14.33 4.01 7.21
N ASN A 83 -13.71 4.98 7.89
CA ASN A 83 -13.07 6.12 7.23
C ASN A 83 -11.90 5.68 6.35
N LEU A 84 -11.08 4.74 6.83
CA LEU A 84 -9.98 4.19 6.04
C LEU A 84 -10.51 3.43 4.83
N ALA A 85 -11.58 2.65 5.00
CA ALA A 85 -12.18 1.93 3.89
C ALA A 85 -12.63 2.91 2.79
N ALA A 86 -13.24 4.01 3.17
CA ALA A 86 -13.65 5.05 2.23
C ALA A 86 -12.45 5.69 1.53
N LEU A 87 -11.36 5.94 2.26
CA LEU A 87 -10.12 6.48 1.68
C LEU A 87 -9.49 5.51 0.69
N TYR A 88 -9.44 4.22 1.03
CA TYR A 88 -8.87 3.23 0.12
C TYR A 88 -9.71 3.08 -1.14
N THR A 89 -11.03 3.11 -1.00
CA THR A 89 -11.93 3.09 -2.17
C THR A 89 -11.69 4.32 -3.05
N TYR A 90 -11.56 5.48 -2.43
CA TYR A 90 -11.24 6.72 -3.14
C TYR A 90 -9.90 6.58 -3.89
N CYS A 91 -8.88 6.03 -3.25
CA CYS A 91 -7.58 5.83 -3.88
C CYS A 91 -7.71 4.95 -5.14
N CYS A 92 -8.46 3.86 -5.05
CA CYS A 92 -8.66 2.97 -6.19
C CYS A 92 -9.38 3.69 -7.34
N GLU A 93 -10.40 4.47 -7.04
CA GLU A 93 -11.12 5.24 -8.05
C GLU A 93 -10.21 6.28 -8.71
N ARG A 94 -9.42 6.98 -7.92
CA ARG A 94 -8.48 7.97 -8.45
C ARG A 94 -7.40 7.32 -9.32
N LEU A 95 -6.89 6.17 -8.92
CA LEU A 95 -5.91 5.43 -9.72
C LEU A 95 -6.50 4.97 -11.05
N PHE A 96 -7.73 4.47 -11.02
CA PHE A 96 -8.42 4.08 -12.25
C PHE A 96 -8.57 5.26 -13.19
N MET A 97 -9.03 6.40 -12.69
CA MET A 97 -9.20 7.60 -13.50
C MET A 97 -7.86 8.15 -14.00
N ALA A 98 -6.82 8.07 -13.18
CA ALA A 98 -5.47 8.48 -13.58
C ALA A 98 -5.01 7.69 -14.80
N ASN A 99 -5.27 6.39 -14.80
CA ASN A 99 -4.91 5.54 -15.93
C ASN A 99 -5.67 5.93 -17.20
N THR A 100 -6.97 6.15 -17.07
CA THR A 100 -7.83 6.50 -18.21
C THR A 100 -7.45 7.85 -18.81
N LYS A 101 -7.11 8.82 -17.97
CA LYS A 101 -6.89 10.21 -18.39
C LYS A 101 -5.41 10.62 -18.44
N ASN A 102 -4.49 9.72 -18.16
CA ASN A 102 -3.06 10.03 -18.05
C ASN A 102 -2.80 11.19 -17.08
N ASP A 103 -3.42 11.11 -15.91
CA ASP A 103 -3.39 12.19 -14.92
C ASP A 103 -2.28 11.95 -13.89
N VAL A 104 -1.12 12.58 -14.11
CA VAL A 104 0.03 12.47 -13.21
C VAL A 104 -0.31 13.03 -11.83
N ALA A 105 -1.07 14.12 -11.77
CA ALA A 105 -1.42 14.73 -10.48
C ALA A 105 -2.24 13.77 -9.61
N ALA A 106 -3.12 12.97 -10.21
CA ALA A 106 -3.89 11.99 -9.48
C ALA A 106 -2.99 10.88 -8.91
N LEU A 107 -1.99 10.44 -9.67
CA LEU A 107 -1.00 9.47 -9.16
C LEU A 107 -0.25 10.04 -7.95
N ASP A 108 0.19 11.27 -8.04
CA ASP A 108 0.90 11.94 -6.95
C ASP A 108 0.02 12.10 -5.72
N GLU A 109 -1.24 12.46 -5.91
CA GLU A 109 -2.19 12.59 -4.81
C GLU A 109 -2.32 11.28 -4.04
N VAL A 110 -2.52 10.17 -4.75
CA VAL A 110 -2.72 8.87 -4.10
C VAL A 110 -1.43 8.42 -3.41
N ALA A 111 -0.27 8.58 -4.05
CA ALA A 111 1.00 8.22 -3.43
C ALA A 111 1.22 9.00 -2.13
N ASN A 112 0.91 10.28 -2.12
CA ASN A 112 1.05 11.12 -0.92
C ASN A 112 0.08 10.70 0.17
N LEU A 113 -1.17 10.44 -0.18
CA LEU A 113 -2.18 10.00 0.78
C LEU A 113 -1.80 8.66 1.42
N LEU A 114 -1.40 7.69 0.60
CA LEU A 114 -0.95 6.40 1.13
C LEU A 114 0.30 6.56 2.00
N GLY A 115 1.20 7.47 1.64
CA GLY A 115 2.39 7.75 2.44
C GLY A 115 2.06 8.33 3.81
N GLU A 116 1.05 9.19 3.90
CA GLU A 116 0.59 9.74 5.16
C GLU A 116 -0.02 8.67 6.05
N ILE A 117 -0.85 7.81 5.49
CA ILE A 117 -1.47 6.71 6.24
C ILE A 117 -0.39 5.73 6.70
N LYS A 118 0.56 5.41 5.83
CA LYS A 118 1.69 4.55 6.19
C LYS A 118 2.47 5.11 7.37
N SER A 119 2.76 6.41 7.34
CA SER A 119 3.50 7.06 8.43
C SER A 119 2.77 6.94 9.76
N ALA A 120 1.45 7.10 9.77
CA ALA A 120 0.66 6.92 10.96
C ALA A 120 0.73 5.46 11.46
N TRP A 121 0.68 4.52 10.54
CA TRP A 121 0.79 3.10 10.89
C TRP A 121 2.16 2.76 11.47
N GLU A 122 3.24 3.34 10.92
CA GLU A 122 4.59 3.15 11.45
C GLU A 122 4.70 3.64 12.88
N GLU A 123 4.13 4.80 13.18
CA GLU A 123 4.18 5.36 14.53
C GLU A 123 3.49 4.45 15.56
N ILE A 124 2.37 3.84 15.18
CA ILE A 124 1.64 2.91 16.05
C ILE A 124 2.49 1.69 16.40
N GLY A 125 3.30 1.22 15.47
CA GLY A 125 4.12 0.04 15.68
C GLY A 125 5.40 0.26 16.44
N LYS A 126 5.76 1.52 16.75
CA LYS A 126 6.99 1.81 17.48
C LYS A 126 6.79 1.62 18.98
N PRO A 127 7.77 1.00 19.69
CA PRO A 127 7.72 0.95 21.14
C PRO A 127 7.75 2.38 21.69
N GLN A 128 6.81 2.69 22.57
CA GLN A 128 6.78 3.98 23.23
C GLN A 128 7.06 3.82 24.72
N ALA A 129 8.12 4.46 25.19
CA ALA A 129 8.46 4.40 26.59
C ALA A 129 7.34 5.02 27.42
N GLY A 130 6.81 4.26 28.37
CA GLY A 130 5.77 4.74 29.27
C GLY A 130 4.35 4.76 28.71
N SER A 131 4.13 4.29 27.49
CA SER A 131 2.79 4.24 26.92
C SER A 131 2.19 2.85 27.06
N SER A 132 1.11 2.73 27.79
CA SER A 132 0.36 1.49 27.91
C SER A 132 -0.75 1.38 26.87
N ASP A 133 -1.02 2.42 26.11
CA ASP A 133 -2.19 2.50 25.24
C ASP A 133 -1.88 2.50 23.75
N GLY A 134 -0.63 2.26 23.38
CA GLY A 134 -0.23 2.28 21.99
C GLY A 134 -1.03 1.34 21.09
N GLY A 135 -1.52 0.24 21.65
CA GLY A 135 -2.31 -0.72 20.89
C GLY A 135 -3.76 -0.33 20.68
N LYS A 136 -4.20 0.74 21.27
CA LYS A 136 -5.60 1.17 21.21
C LYS A 136 -5.86 2.32 20.27
N SER A 137 -4.90 2.70 19.48
CA SER A 137 -5.15 3.67 18.42
C SER A 137 -6.13 3.06 17.43
N GLY A 138 -6.80 3.86 16.68
CA GLY A 138 -7.85 3.39 15.82
C GLY A 138 -7.43 2.61 14.58
N LEU A 139 -6.15 2.53 14.25
CA LEU A 139 -5.70 1.77 13.09
C LEU A 139 -5.58 0.30 13.45
N ASN A 140 -6.64 -0.44 13.19
CA ASN A 140 -6.69 -1.85 13.52
C ASN A 140 -6.93 -2.68 12.26
N TYR A 141 -5.96 -3.55 11.95
CA TYR A 141 -6.03 -4.47 10.83
C TYR A 141 -6.20 -5.89 11.36
N GLY A 142 -7.38 -6.19 11.83
CA GLY A 142 -7.69 -7.52 12.32
C GLY A 142 -7.14 -7.78 13.71
N ALA A 143 -7.22 -9.03 14.12
CA ALA A 143 -6.79 -9.46 15.44
C ALA A 143 -5.28 -9.66 15.47
N VAL A 144 -4.58 -8.60 15.63
CA VAL A 144 -3.12 -8.65 15.58
C VAL A 144 -2.54 -8.50 16.97
#